data_00110fb039017ab5ee976622aeaa4c88
#
_entry.id   00110fb039017ab5ee976622aeaa4c88
#
_cell.length_a   1.000
_cell.length_b   1.000
_cell.length_c   1.000
_cell.angle_alpha   90.00
_cell.angle_beta   90.00
_cell.angle_gamma   90.00
#
_symmetry.space_group_name_H-M   'P 1'
#
loop_
_entity.id
_entity.type
_entity.pdbx_description
1 polymer ?
#
loop_
_entity_poly.entity_id
_entity_poly.type
_entity_poly.pdbx_seq_one_letter_code
_entity_poly.pdbx_strand_id
1 'polypeptide(L)'
;MPNKLQPIKAFFKINALYGCSRTIRTYCNVCLRVLVVIIASQSMAGNANASVTTLSCPIENSISIDFENGAGWDMCWESKLRENIVLSDIHYRAADNNTHRVISSIRLAQLHVTYDDDEVTFNDVTQFGLGGGHVSTLVESDCPGGKLINIDDRPGLCQHLASGNSAYHTSGSSRQTEALTLFSISQVGAYAYLVTWKFYDDGSIAPSIGAAGSLQRSSDDENSLYGRALGGVDGKSWLSHTHNYYWRIDFDIGDDANDDIVSEVSYVSDDQGRRLRNVERLLKESARKTDPDKLLAWYISNAGEDITQSQGYVIEPLNYGHKLVHTNTEPFTDFDFFVSKQNDCERYISENQKFHPDCGEDILQFINEESLLDQDIVVWHRISFHHVPRNEDRFQMHSHWDGFLMRASNFSSISPGHSGIADNSPPEIVIPAEQRNSTGETVEVAVVANDPDGDKIEFNADGLPDGIVINNSGVMSGQIEKAGDYNVTVNVSDSVHTSRISFNWKINSGGSGALDTIFYLVLGVLLLLRHRTQSHSTSFNFYKTYI
;
A
#
# COMPACT_ATOMS: atom_id res chain seq x y z
N MET A 1 17.31 48.47 -22.98
CA MET A 1 16.17 49.32 -22.57
C MET A 1 15.16 48.40 -21.90
N PRO A 2 14.92 48.51 -20.60
CA PRO A 2 14.00 47.62 -19.89
C PRO A 2 12.62 48.29 -19.78
N ASN A 3 11.56 47.54 -20.14
CA ASN A 3 10.19 47.95 -19.89
C ASN A 3 9.76 47.49 -18.49
N LYS A 4 9.48 48.46 -17.63
CA LYS A 4 8.87 48.29 -16.31
C LYS A 4 7.35 48.15 -16.49
N LEU A 5 6.80 47.04 -16.00
CA LEU A 5 5.37 46.87 -15.73
C LEU A 5 5.04 47.49 -14.37
N GLN A 6 4.13 48.46 -14.34
CA GLN A 6 3.58 49.02 -13.10
C GLN A 6 2.30 48.26 -12.70
N PRO A 7 1.99 48.14 -11.39
CA PRO A 7 0.78 47.49 -10.92
C PRO A 7 -0.44 48.42 -11.02
N ILE A 8 -1.55 47.86 -11.53
CA ILE A 8 -2.86 48.54 -11.63
C ILE A 8 -3.49 48.54 -10.21
N LYS A 9 -3.64 49.74 -9.66
CA LYS A 9 -4.46 50.00 -8.47
C LYS A 9 -5.92 50.22 -8.89
N ALA A 10 -6.79 49.26 -8.60
CA ALA A 10 -8.24 49.47 -8.73
C ALA A 10 -8.77 50.22 -7.49
N PHE A 11 -9.23 51.44 -7.70
CA PHE A 11 -9.97 52.24 -6.71
C PHE A 11 -11.46 51.91 -6.83
N PHE A 12 -12.05 51.30 -5.83
CA PHE A 12 -13.50 51.24 -5.67
C PHE A 12 -13.96 52.45 -4.83
N LYS A 13 -14.71 53.38 -5.44
CA LYS A 13 -15.47 54.40 -4.74
C LYS A 13 -16.83 53.83 -4.36
N ILE A 14 -17.07 53.67 -3.07
CA ILE A 14 -18.41 53.34 -2.53
C ILE A 14 -19.13 54.68 -2.25
N ASN A 15 -20.17 54.98 -3.00
CA ASN A 15 -21.10 56.05 -2.69
C ASN A 15 -22.15 55.54 -1.69
N ALA A 16 -22.17 56.12 -0.50
CA ALA A 16 -23.18 55.84 0.50
C ALA A 16 -24.52 56.44 0.11
N LEU A 17 -25.54 55.63 -0.09
CA LEU A 17 -26.96 56.04 -0.13
C LEU A 17 -27.56 56.02 1.25
N TYR A 18 -28.00 57.16 1.73
CA TYR A 18 -28.78 57.34 2.91
C TYR A 18 -30.23 56.86 2.67
N GLY A 19 -30.76 56.04 3.62
CA GLY A 19 -32.18 55.78 3.72
C GLY A 19 -32.58 54.29 3.68
N CYS A 20 -32.42 53.59 4.80
CA CYS A 20 -32.95 52.24 4.94
C CYS A 20 -33.78 52.10 6.22
N SER A 21 -34.99 51.58 6.10
CA SER A 21 -35.94 51.41 7.22
C SER A 21 -35.43 50.35 8.25
N ARG A 22 -35.91 50.40 9.47
CA ARG A 22 -35.48 49.54 10.59
C ARG A 22 -35.52 48.03 10.29
N THR A 23 -36.39 47.58 9.42
CA THR A 23 -36.58 46.16 9.08
C THR A 23 -35.46 45.62 8.18
N ILE A 24 -34.84 46.47 7.31
CA ILE A 24 -33.76 46.06 6.43
C ILE A 24 -32.41 45.98 7.16
N ARG A 25 -32.25 46.68 8.30
CA ARG A 25 -31.03 46.61 9.12
C ARG A 25 -30.80 45.23 9.76
N THR A 26 -31.88 44.52 10.06
CA THR A 26 -31.77 43.19 10.70
C THR A 26 -31.30 42.14 9.69
N TYR A 27 -31.78 42.20 8.45
CA TYR A 27 -31.33 41.27 7.41
C TYR A 27 -29.91 41.59 6.90
N CYS A 28 -29.51 42.87 6.85
CA CYS A 28 -28.17 43.25 6.46
C CYS A 28 -27.10 42.80 7.46
N ASN A 29 -27.41 42.80 8.77
CA ASN A 29 -26.50 42.28 9.81
C ASN A 29 -26.38 40.77 9.83
N VAL A 30 -27.41 40.04 9.41
CA VAL A 30 -27.36 38.56 9.30
C VAL A 30 -26.56 38.17 8.06
N CYS A 31 -26.76 38.83 6.89
CA CYS A 31 -25.97 38.57 5.71
C CYS A 31 -24.48 38.94 5.87
N LEU A 32 -24.16 40.00 6.62
CA LEU A 32 -22.76 40.40 6.87
C LEU A 32 -22.07 39.40 7.87
N ARG A 33 -22.80 38.86 8.85
CA ARG A 33 -22.27 37.85 9.76
C ARG A 33 -22.10 36.48 9.08
N VAL A 34 -23.00 36.11 8.19
CA VAL A 34 -22.85 34.88 7.37
C VAL A 34 -21.71 35.01 6.38
N LEU A 35 -21.52 36.18 5.75
CA LEU A 35 -20.39 36.39 4.83
C LEU A 35 -19.04 36.42 5.57
N VAL A 36 -18.98 36.97 6.79
CA VAL A 36 -17.75 36.97 7.61
C VAL A 36 -17.44 35.56 8.15
N VAL A 37 -18.45 34.73 8.45
CA VAL A 37 -18.23 33.33 8.86
C VAL A 37 -17.78 32.48 7.67
N ILE A 38 -18.31 32.71 6.44
CA ILE A 38 -17.88 31.98 5.24
C ILE A 38 -16.45 32.40 4.81
N ILE A 39 -16.06 33.67 5.00
CA ILE A 39 -14.69 34.13 4.72
C ILE A 39 -13.71 33.65 5.81
N ALA A 40 -14.16 33.49 7.06
CA ALA A 40 -13.33 32.95 8.14
C ALA A 40 -13.17 31.42 8.08
N SER A 41 -14.10 30.70 7.43
CA SER A 41 -13.98 29.25 7.23
C SER A 41 -13.15 28.87 5.99
N GLN A 42 -12.87 29.80 5.08
CA GLN A 42 -11.96 29.58 3.95
C GLN A 42 -10.50 29.97 4.21
N SER A 43 -10.19 30.54 5.38
CA SER A 43 -8.81 30.91 5.77
C SER A 43 -8.19 30.00 6.82
N MET A 44 -8.78 28.83 7.09
CA MET A 44 -8.17 27.76 7.87
C MET A 44 -8.00 26.47 7.06
N ALA A 45 -7.77 26.57 5.76
CA ALA A 45 -6.91 25.62 5.10
C ALA A 45 -5.49 25.98 5.57
N GLY A 46 -5.08 25.39 6.68
CA GLY A 46 -3.72 25.43 7.12
C GLY A 46 -2.90 24.85 5.97
N ASN A 47 -2.04 25.64 5.37
CA ASN A 47 -0.85 25.11 4.77
C ASN A 47 -0.13 24.39 5.91
N ALA A 48 -0.34 23.09 6.05
CA ALA A 48 0.66 22.23 6.65
C ALA A 48 1.88 22.47 5.76
N ASN A 49 2.83 23.28 6.23
CA ASN A 49 4.15 23.30 5.67
C ASN A 49 4.65 21.86 5.82
N ALA A 50 4.58 21.06 4.75
CA ALA A 50 5.36 19.85 4.67
C ALA A 50 6.79 20.27 5.05
N SER A 51 7.38 19.63 6.02
CA SER A 51 8.77 19.89 6.38
C SER A 51 9.59 19.60 5.13
N VAL A 52 10.14 20.64 4.53
CA VAL A 52 10.99 20.48 3.34
C VAL A 52 12.21 19.71 3.80
N THR A 53 12.35 18.47 3.37
CA THR A 53 13.53 17.65 3.63
C THR A 53 14.73 18.34 2.99
N THR A 54 15.77 18.63 3.80
CA THR A 54 17.01 19.20 3.26
C THR A 54 17.91 18.04 2.84
N LEU A 55 17.94 17.75 1.55
CA LEU A 55 18.82 16.73 0.98
C LEU A 55 20.28 17.16 1.01
N SER A 56 21.18 16.19 1.11
CA SER A 56 22.64 16.41 1.18
C SER A 56 23.28 16.77 -0.17
N CYS A 57 22.54 16.64 -1.29
CA CYS A 57 23.03 16.86 -2.64
C CYS A 57 22.58 18.20 -3.24
N PRO A 58 23.24 18.68 -4.32
CA PRO A 58 22.75 19.80 -5.13
C PRO A 58 21.37 19.50 -5.76
N ILE A 59 20.61 20.56 -6.03
CA ILE A 59 19.23 20.45 -6.53
C ILE A 59 19.15 19.74 -7.90
N GLU A 60 20.15 19.86 -8.75
CA GLU A 60 20.25 19.16 -10.03
C GLU A 60 20.42 17.66 -9.88
N ASN A 61 20.88 17.20 -8.73
CA ASN A 61 21.05 15.79 -8.34
C ASN A 61 19.98 15.31 -7.37
N SER A 62 18.92 16.11 -7.15
CA SER A 62 17.82 15.75 -6.28
C SER A 62 16.56 15.34 -7.06
N ILE A 63 15.81 14.43 -6.48
CA ILE A 63 14.47 14.04 -6.94
C ILE A 63 13.53 14.22 -5.77
N SER A 64 12.44 14.94 -6.00
CA SER A 64 11.34 15.08 -5.05
C SER A 64 10.03 14.85 -5.80
N ILE A 65 9.15 14.02 -5.25
CA ILE A 65 7.86 13.69 -5.84
C ILE A 65 6.78 13.56 -4.78
N ASP A 66 5.59 14.06 -5.09
CA ASP A 66 4.37 13.89 -4.30
C ASP A 66 3.39 13.02 -5.07
N PHE A 67 2.70 12.13 -4.35
CA PHE A 67 1.62 11.29 -4.84
C PHE A 67 0.25 11.86 -4.46
N GLU A 68 -0.79 11.41 -5.14
CA GLU A 68 -2.17 11.86 -4.87
C GLU A 68 -2.63 11.54 -3.43
N ASN A 69 -2.09 10.49 -2.82
CA ASN A 69 -2.39 10.13 -1.44
C ASN A 69 -1.70 11.01 -0.37
N GLY A 70 -0.91 11.99 -0.78
CA GLY A 70 -0.13 12.84 0.12
C GLY A 70 1.22 12.26 0.53
N ALA A 71 1.51 10.99 0.21
CA ALA A 71 2.84 10.42 0.37
C ALA A 71 3.83 10.98 -0.66
N GLY A 72 5.10 10.74 -0.47
CA GLY A 72 6.12 11.18 -1.43
C GLY A 72 7.52 10.66 -1.12
N TRP A 73 8.43 10.98 -2.01
CA TRP A 73 9.84 10.59 -1.90
C TRP A 73 10.75 11.77 -2.18
N ASP A 74 11.79 11.88 -1.37
CA ASP A 74 12.89 12.81 -1.56
C ASP A 74 14.20 12.03 -1.54
N MET A 75 15.07 12.24 -2.53
CA MET A 75 16.34 11.52 -2.63
C MET A 75 17.37 12.22 -3.47
N CYS A 76 18.61 11.84 -3.27
CA CYS A 76 19.75 12.19 -4.10
C CYS A 76 20.06 11.10 -5.11
N TRP A 77 20.60 11.47 -6.27
CA TRP A 77 21.12 10.54 -7.25
C TRP A 77 22.45 11.00 -7.82
N GLU A 78 23.28 10.06 -8.22
CA GLU A 78 24.51 10.31 -8.97
C GLU A 78 24.79 9.17 -9.95
N SER A 79 25.52 9.47 -11.03
CA SER A 79 26.00 8.44 -11.95
C SER A 79 27.47 8.13 -11.64
N LYS A 80 27.75 6.85 -11.40
CA LYS A 80 29.10 6.32 -11.15
C LYS A 80 29.55 5.48 -12.34
N LEU A 81 30.85 5.45 -12.57
CA LEU A 81 31.43 4.76 -13.73
C LEU A 81 31.11 3.25 -13.75
N ARG A 82 31.05 2.59 -12.58
CA ARG A 82 30.82 1.15 -12.47
C ARG A 82 29.36 0.80 -12.26
N GLU A 83 28.73 1.41 -11.28
CA GLU A 83 27.36 1.09 -10.85
C GLU A 83 26.29 1.77 -11.70
N ASN A 84 26.62 2.82 -12.46
CA ASN A 84 25.72 3.76 -13.10
C ASN A 84 24.94 4.58 -12.06
N ILE A 85 23.63 4.39 -11.91
CA ILE A 85 22.82 5.18 -10.97
C ILE A 85 22.98 4.65 -9.56
N VAL A 86 23.46 5.51 -8.68
CA VAL A 86 23.50 5.33 -7.23
C VAL A 86 22.49 6.32 -6.63
N LEU A 87 21.60 5.83 -5.78
CA LEU A 87 20.66 6.64 -5.03
C LEU A 87 21.15 6.77 -3.58
N SER A 88 20.96 7.92 -2.97
CA SER A 88 21.39 8.18 -1.60
C SER A 88 20.47 9.17 -0.91
N ASP A 89 20.62 9.26 0.42
CA ASP A 89 19.87 10.20 1.26
C ASP A 89 18.36 10.11 0.97
N ILE A 90 17.80 8.89 1.07
CA ILE A 90 16.46 8.57 0.65
C ILE A 90 15.50 8.73 1.82
N HIS A 91 14.49 9.58 1.63
CA HIS A 91 13.45 9.86 2.60
C HIS A 91 12.08 9.51 2.03
N TYR A 92 11.28 8.83 2.83
CA TYR A 92 9.87 8.57 2.58
C TYR A 92 9.01 9.54 3.40
N ARG A 93 8.18 10.31 2.74
CA ARG A 93 7.11 11.09 3.37
C ARG A 93 5.85 10.25 3.32
N ALA A 94 5.40 9.81 4.48
CA ALA A 94 4.21 8.99 4.60
C ALA A 94 2.93 9.85 4.43
N ALA A 95 1.82 9.21 4.12
CA ALA A 95 0.54 9.87 3.88
C ALA A 95 -0.01 10.64 5.09
N ASP A 96 0.46 10.32 6.31
CA ASP A 96 0.18 11.05 7.55
C ASP A 96 1.09 12.27 7.77
N ASN A 97 1.87 12.68 6.75
CA ASN A 97 2.84 13.78 6.73
C ASN A 97 4.08 13.58 7.62
N ASN A 98 4.32 12.37 8.13
CA ASN A 98 5.58 12.06 8.78
C ASN A 98 6.65 11.77 7.72
N THR A 99 7.86 12.30 7.92
CA THR A 99 9.00 12.05 7.04
C THR A 99 10.00 11.15 7.75
N HIS A 100 10.41 10.09 7.07
CA HIS A 100 11.33 9.09 7.59
C HIS A 100 12.55 9.01 6.67
N ARG A 101 13.72 9.12 7.21
CA ARG A 101 14.93 8.67 6.52
C ARG A 101 14.89 7.15 6.50
N VAL A 102 15.22 6.52 5.38
CA VAL A 102 15.04 5.08 5.21
C VAL A 102 16.28 4.38 4.67
N ILE A 103 17.04 5.03 3.80
CA ILE A 103 18.22 4.46 3.17
C ILE A 103 19.28 5.55 3.01
N SER A 104 20.48 5.29 3.50
CA SER A 104 21.66 6.13 3.30
C SER A 104 22.14 6.04 1.86
N SER A 105 22.31 4.81 1.33
CA SER A 105 22.64 4.61 -0.08
C SER A 105 22.19 3.24 -0.60
N ILE A 106 21.83 3.19 -1.90
CA ILE A 106 21.50 1.95 -2.58
C ILE A 106 22.07 1.93 -3.99
N ARG A 107 22.67 0.79 -4.38
CA ARG A 107 23.33 0.61 -5.68
C ARG A 107 23.38 -0.83 -6.12
N LEU A 108 23.55 -1.05 -7.43
CA LEU A 108 23.97 -2.34 -7.95
C LEU A 108 25.45 -2.54 -7.62
N ALA A 109 25.77 -3.55 -6.79
CA ALA A 109 27.12 -3.81 -6.33
C ALA A 109 27.89 -4.81 -7.18
N GLN A 110 27.17 -5.65 -7.93
CA GLN A 110 27.76 -6.52 -8.93
C GLN A 110 26.70 -7.01 -9.92
N LEU A 111 27.12 -7.16 -11.14
CA LEU A 111 26.46 -7.92 -12.18
C LEU A 111 27.46 -8.98 -12.63
N HIS A 112 27.22 -10.21 -12.22
CA HIS A 112 28.09 -11.36 -12.45
C HIS A 112 27.39 -12.32 -13.38
N VAL A 113 27.92 -12.49 -14.60
CA VAL A 113 27.33 -13.34 -15.64
C VAL A 113 28.24 -14.54 -15.89
N THR A 114 27.76 -15.73 -15.53
CA THR A 114 28.46 -16.98 -15.73
C THR A 114 27.89 -17.75 -16.92
N TYR A 115 28.75 -18.32 -17.76
CA TYR A 115 28.35 -19.14 -18.89
C TYR A 115 28.47 -20.62 -18.56
N ASP A 116 27.53 -21.39 -19.09
CA ASP A 116 27.53 -22.85 -18.99
C ASP A 116 28.54 -23.40 -20.03
N ASP A 117 29.79 -23.42 -19.66
CA ASP A 117 30.89 -23.98 -20.45
C ASP A 117 31.84 -24.80 -19.56
N ASP A 118 32.75 -25.54 -20.17
CA ASP A 118 33.70 -26.36 -19.44
C ASP A 118 34.85 -25.56 -18.83
N GLU A 119 35.00 -24.28 -19.19
CA GLU A 119 36.05 -23.38 -18.72
C GLU A 119 35.59 -22.46 -17.58
N VAL A 120 34.31 -22.52 -17.22
CA VAL A 120 33.70 -21.65 -16.20
C VAL A 120 34.02 -20.17 -16.44
N THR A 121 33.55 -19.67 -17.55
CA THR A 121 33.81 -18.30 -17.97
C THR A 121 32.76 -17.37 -17.35
N PHE A 122 33.17 -16.21 -16.84
CA PHE A 122 32.26 -15.19 -16.32
C PHE A 122 32.66 -13.76 -16.74
N ASN A 123 31.72 -12.83 -16.61
CA ASN A 123 31.94 -11.40 -16.82
C ASN A 123 31.31 -10.60 -15.67
N ASP A 124 32.07 -9.66 -15.11
CA ASP A 124 31.71 -8.87 -13.96
C ASP A 124 31.59 -7.38 -14.30
N VAL A 125 30.65 -6.68 -13.65
CA VAL A 125 30.51 -5.21 -13.80
C VAL A 125 31.76 -4.46 -13.40
N THR A 126 32.54 -5.01 -12.48
CA THR A 126 33.85 -4.48 -12.08
C THR A 126 34.86 -4.44 -13.22
N GLN A 127 34.66 -5.26 -14.26
CA GLN A 127 35.53 -5.29 -15.43
C GLN A 127 35.17 -4.22 -16.46
N PHE A 128 33.87 -4.04 -16.77
CA PHE A 128 33.42 -3.14 -17.84
C PHE A 128 32.67 -1.89 -17.34
N GLY A 129 31.90 -1.96 -16.23
CA GLY A 129 31.06 -0.88 -15.71
C GLY A 129 29.78 -0.65 -16.51
N LEU A 130 28.83 0.03 -15.89
CA LEU A 130 27.54 0.41 -16.50
C LEU A 130 27.40 1.92 -16.74
N GLY A 131 28.27 2.73 -16.14
CA GLY A 131 28.21 4.19 -16.21
C GLY A 131 29.10 4.78 -17.33
N GLY A 132 29.24 6.08 -17.31
CA GLY A 132 30.06 6.84 -18.24
C GLY A 132 29.68 6.60 -19.70
N GLY A 133 30.61 6.16 -20.53
CA GLY A 133 30.40 5.91 -21.95
C GLY A 133 29.40 4.79 -22.29
N HIS A 134 29.08 3.92 -21.34
CA HIS A 134 28.12 2.83 -21.51
C HIS A 134 26.66 3.28 -21.37
N VAL A 135 26.40 4.43 -20.73
CA VAL A 135 25.02 4.97 -20.62
C VAL A 135 24.49 5.34 -21.99
N SER A 136 23.37 4.77 -22.37
CA SER A 136 22.68 5.07 -23.62
C SER A 136 22.01 6.42 -23.56
N THR A 137 22.03 7.17 -24.68
CA THR A 137 21.22 8.38 -24.80
C THR A 137 19.77 7.99 -24.99
N LEU A 138 18.91 8.41 -24.05
CA LEU A 138 17.48 8.15 -24.10
C LEU A 138 16.77 9.19 -24.98
N VAL A 139 15.68 8.76 -25.62
CA VAL A 139 14.77 9.62 -26.38
C VAL A 139 13.38 9.59 -25.74
N GLU A 140 12.50 10.49 -26.15
CA GLU A 140 11.15 10.62 -25.56
C GLU A 140 10.34 9.30 -25.60
N SER A 141 10.53 8.50 -26.67
CA SER A 141 9.89 7.19 -26.77
C SER A 141 10.40 6.15 -25.76
N ASP A 142 11.58 6.34 -25.17
CA ASP A 142 12.11 5.49 -24.11
C ASP A 142 11.52 5.85 -22.74
N CYS A 143 10.99 7.08 -22.61
CA CYS A 143 10.46 7.64 -21.36
C CYS A 143 9.08 8.28 -21.57
N PRO A 144 8.08 7.52 -22.06
CA PRO A 144 6.80 8.09 -22.47
C PRO A 144 6.04 8.68 -21.27
N GLY A 145 5.72 9.98 -21.36
CA GLY A 145 5.05 10.73 -20.28
C GLY A 145 5.94 11.04 -19.08
N GLY A 146 7.22 10.71 -19.14
CA GLY A 146 8.19 11.00 -18.08
C GLY A 146 9.09 12.20 -18.41
N LYS A 147 10.04 12.43 -17.52
CA LYS A 147 11.07 13.48 -17.63
C LYS A 147 12.43 12.84 -17.90
N LEU A 148 13.11 13.30 -18.94
CA LEU A 148 14.51 12.92 -19.21
C LEU A 148 15.45 13.84 -18.42
N ILE A 149 16.39 13.25 -17.71
CA ILE A 149 17.42 13.91 -16.91
C ILE A 149 18.79 13.62 -17.53
N ASN A 150 19.64 14.63 -17.61
CA ASN A 150 20.94 14.50 -18.21
C ASN A 150 21.93 13.80 -17.28
N ILE A 151 22.70 12.89 -17.87
CA ILE A 151 23.92 12.33 -17.33
C ILE A 151 25.04 12.75 -18.29
N ASP A 152 26.06 13.46 -17.83
CA ASP A 152 27.18 13.92 -18.68
C ASP A 152 26.71 14.64 -19.95
N ASP A 153 25.84 15.63 -19.82
CA ASP A 153 25.29 16.47 -20.91
C ASP A 153 24.38 15.77 -21.94
N ARG A 154 23.96 14.52 -21.68
CA ARG A 154 23.03 13.78 -22.53
C ARG A 154 21.89 13.17 -21.72
N PRO A 155 20.66 13.04 -22.27
CA PRO A 155 19.58 12.34 -21.61
C PRO A 155 19.97 10.89 -21.31
N GLY A 156 20.10 10.53 -20.04
CA GLY A 156 20.55 9.21 -19.61
C GLY A 156 19.74 8.58 -18.49
N LEU A 157 18.90 9.37 -17.80
CA LEU A 157 18.00 8.92 -16.75
C LEU A 157 16.58 9.32 -17.08
N CYS A 158 15.65 8.38 -17.03
CA CYS A 158 14.22 8.63 -17.12
C CYS A 158 13.61 8.67 -15.72
N GLN A 159 12.86 9.72 -15.43
CA GLN A 159 12.00 9.85 -14.27
C GLN A 159 10.55 9.79 -14.74
N HIS A 160 9.80 8.78 -14.33
CA HIS A 160 8.43 8.56 -14.75
C HIS A 160 7.52 8.27 -13.56
N LEU A 161 6.38 8.96 -13.49
CA LEU A 161 5.32 8.69 -12.53
C LEU A 161 4.24 7.87 -13.23
N ALA A 162 3.96 6.69 -12.73
CA ALA A 162 2.98 5.77 -13.32
C ALA A 162 1.97 5.31 -12.27
N SER A 163 0.70 5.24 -12.67
CA SER A 163 -0.31 4.50 -11.93
C SER A 163 0.01 3.00 -11.99
N GLY A 164 -0.09 2.34 -10.86
CA GLY A 164 0.17 0.92 -10.71
C GLY A 164 -1.10 0.07 -10.72
N ASN A 165 -1.06 -0.98 -9.92
CA ASN A 165 -2.20 -1.88 -9.69
C ASN A 165 -3.21 -1.24 -8.72
N SER A 166 -4.36 -1.90 -8.55
CA SER A 166 -5.33 -1.50 -7.53
C SER A 166 -4.68 -1.56 -6.14
N ALA A 167 -4.65 -0.44 -5.44
CA ALA A 167 -4.18 -0.37 -4.05
C ALA A 167 -5.20 -1.05 -3.13
N TYR A 168 -6.47 -0.73 -3.35
CA TYR A 168 -7.58 -1.37 -2.68
C TYR A 168 -8.85 -1.25 -3.53
N HIS A 169 -9.84 -2.09 -3.20
CA HIS A 169 -11.17 -2.04 -3.77
C HIS A 169 -12.20 -2.45 -2.71
N THR A 170 -13.20 -1.60 -2.49
CA THR A 170 -14.38 -1.86 -1.66
C THR A 170 -15.65 -1.67 -2.49
N SER A 171 -16.81 -1.96 -1.93
CA SER A 171 -18.11 -1.75 -2.62
C SER A 171 -18.39 -0.28 -2.96
N GLY A 172 -17.75 0.66 -2.30
CA GLY A 172 -18.00 2.10 -2.48
C GLY A 172 -16.81 2.92 -2.97
N SER A 173 -15.60 2.35 -2.91
CA SER A 173 -14.37 3.08 -3.22
C SER A 173 -13.27 2.18 -3.77
N SER A 174 -12.41 2.73 -4.60
CA SER A 174 -11.19 2.06 -5.06
C SER A 174 -10.12 3.10 -5.40
N ARG A 175 -8.85 2.72 -5.24
CA ARG A 175 -7.71 3.54 -5.61
C ARG A 175 -6.66 2.69 -6.30
N GLN A 176 -5.89 3.30 -7.19
CA GLN A 176 -4.70 2.68 -7.77
C GLN A 176 -3.45 3.16 -7.03
N THR A 177 -2.45 2.29 -6.90
CA THR A 177 -1.14 2.68 -6.42
C THR A 177 -0.45 3.60 -7.42
N GLU A 178 0.40 4.48 -6.93
CA GLU A 178 1.31 5.27 -7.75
C GLU A 178 2.75 4.85 -7.49
N ALA A 179 3.60 4.97 -8.48
CA ALA A 179 5.02 4.69 -8.35
C ALA A 179 5.88 5.67 -9.14
N LEU A 180 6.87 6.24 -8.49
CA LEU A 180 8.00 6.86 -9.15
C LEU A 180 8.89 5.76 -9.72
N THR A 181 9.13 5.79 -11.03
CA THR A 181 10.09 4.91 -11.71
C THR A 181 11.27 5.74 -12.18
N LEU A 182 12.46 5.31 -11.80
CA LEU A 182 13.74 5.82 -12.30
C LEU A 182 14.43 4.72 -13.05
N PHE A 183 14.85 4.95 -14.30
CA PHE A 183 15.63 3.95 -15.02
C PHE A 183 16.66 4.58 -15.96
N SER A 184 17.72 3.81 -16.19
CA SER A 184 18.74 4.10 -17.20
C SER A 184 19.06 2.83 -17.99
N ILE A 185 19.59 3.02 -19.18
CA ILE A 185 20.00 1.91 -20.05
C ILE A 185 21.52 2.00 -20.24
N SER A 186 22.19 0.87 -20.02
CA SER A 186 23.64 0.74 -20.22
C SER A 186 23.93 -0.29 -21.29
N GLN A 187 24.64 0.12 -22.35
CA GLN A 187 25.06 -0.78 -23.42
C GLN A 187 26.45 -1.31 -23.13
N VAL A 188 26.58 -2.62 -22.93
CA VAL A 188 27.84 -3.32 -22.68
C VAL A 188 28.03 -4.42 -23.71
N GLY A 189 28.90 -4.19 -24.66
CA GLY A 189 29.03 -5.09 -25.81
C GLY A 189 27.71 -5.22 -26.56
N ALA A 190 27.21 -6.45 -26.72
CA ALA A 190 25.96 -6.74 -27.39
C ALA A 190 24.74 -6.73 -26.41
N TYR A 191 24.97 -6.53 -25.12
CA TYR A 191 23.91 -6.49 -24.11
C TYR A 191 23.52 -5.06 -23.72
N ALA A 192 22.22 -4.86 -23.52
CA ALA A 192 21.67 -3.67 -22.87
C ALA A 192 21.12 -4.07 -21.48
N TYR A 193 21.59 -3.37 -20.46
CA TYR A 193 21.10 -3.53 -19.09
C TYR A 193 20.26 -2.32 -18.70
N LEU A 194 19.04 -2.58 -18.23
CA LEU A 194 18.06 -1.58 -17.84
C LEU A 194 17.90 -1.60 -16.32
N VAL A 195 18.75 -0.85 -15.63
CA VAL A 195 18.66 -0.72 -14.16
C VAL A 195 17.49 0.19 -13.83
N THR A 196 16.57 -0.31 -13.02
CA THR A 196 15.31 0.35 -12.70
C THR A 196 15.05 0.34 -11.21
N TRP A 197 14.57 1.47 -10.70
CA TRP A 197 14.16 1.68 -9.32
C TRP A 197 12.71 2.12 -9.30
N LYS A 198 11.86 1.46 -8.50
CA LYS A 198 10.48 1.88 -8.29
C LYS A 198 10.26 2.21 -6.83
N PHE A 199 9.66 3.36 -6.58
CA PHE A 199 9.32 3.87 -5.27
C PHE A 199 7.81 4.06 -5.23
N TYR A 200 7.13 3.26 -4.42
CA TYR A 200 5.67 3.24 -4.33
C TYR A 200 5.15 4.25 -3.30
N ASP A 201 3.90 4.61 -3.47
CA ASP A 201 3.16 5.52 -2.61
C ASP A 201 2.85 4.95 -1.20
N ASP A 202 3.09 3.65 -0.98
CA ASP A 202 2.99 2.97 0.31
C ASP A 202 4.34 2.88 1.05
N GLY A 203 5.39 3.46 0.51
CA GLY A 203 6.74 3.41 1.06
C GLY A 203 7.58 2.21 0.60
N SER A 204 7.00 1.28 -0.16
CA SER A 204 7.72 0.12 -0.69
C SER A 204 8.67 0.50 -1.83
N ILE A 205 9.77 -0.23 -1.96
CA ILE A 205 10.80 0.00 -2.98
C ILE A 205 11.05 -1.30 -3.75
N ALA A 206 11.08 -1.23 -5.09
CA ALA A 206 11.37 -2.40 -5.92
C ALA A 206 12.52 -2.11 -6.91
N PRO A 207 13.75 -2.46 -6.53
CA PRO A 207 14.88 -2.52 -7.44
C PRO A 207 14.69 -3.65 -8.45
N SER A 208 15.00 -3.39 -9.70
CA SER A 208 14.94 -4.40 -10.75
C SER A 208 15.95 -4.10 -11.84
N ILE A 209 16.27 -5.13 -12.64
CA ILE A 209 17.15 -5.00 -13.79
C ILE A 209 16.58 -5.82 -14.95
N GLY A 210 16.55 -5.20 -16.13
CA GLY A 210 16.26 -5.87 -17.38
C GLY A 210 17.56 -6.16 -18.12
N ALA A 211 17.64 -7.30 -18.78
CA ALA A 211 18.73 -7.61 -19.71
C ALA A 211 18.15 -7.99 -21.08
N ALA A 212 18.68 -7.35 -22.12
CA ALA A 212 18.33 -7.56 -23.52
C ALA A 212 19.58 -7.57 -24.38
N GLY A 213 19.47 -7.88 -25.67
CA GLY A 213 20.59 -7.79 -26.61
C GLY A 213 20.76 -9.04 -27.44
N SER A 214 21.98 -9.29 -27.89
CA SER A 214 22.30 -10.44 -28.71
C SER A 214 23.17 -11.44 -27.95
N LEU A 215 22.93 -12.73 -28.18
CA LEU A 215 23.74 -13.79 -27.60
C LEU A 215 25.25 -13.60 -27.96
N GLN A 216 26.11 -13.70 -26.95
CA GLN A 216 27.53 -13.39 -27.12
C GLN A 216 28.44 -14.62 -27.25
N ARG A 217 28.03 -15.75 -26.66
CA ARG A 217 28.86 -16.94 -26.61
C ARG A 217 28.23 -18.15 -27.28
N SER A 218 29.01 -18.84 -28.06
CA SER A 218 28.64 -20.09 -28.72
C SER A 218 29.79 -21.07 -28.67
N SER A 219 29.46 -22.37 -28.65
CA SER A 219 30.38 -23.47 -28.98
C SER A 219 30.33 -23.71 -30.47
N ASP A 220 31.47 -24.08 -31.07
CA ASP A 220 31.57 -24.54 -32.48
C ASP A 220 31.06 -25.99 -32.65
N ASP A 221 30.69 -26.67 -31.58
CA ASP A 221 29.99 -27.94 -31.57
C ASP A 221 28.47 -27.72 -31.47
N GLU A 222 27.73 -28.01 -32.55
CA GLU A 222 26.27 -27.91 -32.60
C GLU A 222 25.57 -28.87 -31.64
N ASN A 223 26.25 -29.89 -31.13
CA ASN A 223 25.77 -30.89 -30.19
C ASN A 223 26.31 -30.66 -28.77
N SER A 224 26.90 -29.50 -28.51
CA SER A 224 27.42 -29.18 -27.18
C SER A 224 26.33 -29.35 -26.08
N LEU A 225 26.70 -30.03 -24.99
CA LEU A 225 25.84 -30.21 -23.84
C LEU A 225 25.60 -28.91 -23.04
N TYR A 226 26.45 -27.91 -23.26
CA TYR A 226 26.42 -26.63 -22.55
C TYR A 226 25.55 -25.56 -23.21
N GLY A 227 25.06 -25.87 -24.43
CA GLY A 227 24.31 -24.89 -25.20
C GLY A 227 23.17 -25.51 -26.00
N ARG A 228 22.58 -24.68 -26.83
CA ARG A 228 21.48 -25.06 -27.70
C ARG A 228 21.76 -24.63 -29.14
N ALA A 229 21.62 -25.55 -30.10
CA ALA A 229 21.58 -25.20 -31.50
C ALA A 229 20.31 -24.42 -31.83
N LEU A 230 20.45 -23.24 -32.41
CA LEU A 230 19.32 -22.43 -32.84
C LEU A 230 19.06 -22.66 -34.34
N GLY A 231 17.81 -22.84 -34.72
CA GLY A 231 17.45 -23.13 -36.11
C GLY A 231 18.00 -22.13 -37.12
N GLY A 232 18.77 -22.64 -38.10
CA GLY A 232 19.34 -21.87 -39.19
C GLY A 232 20.67 -21.16 -38.86
N VAL A 233 21.33 -21.50 -37.77
CA VAL A 233 22.72 -21.12 -37.48
C VAL A 233 23.58 -22.36 -37.60
N ASP A 234 24.41 -22.42 -38.64
CA ASP A 234 25.17 -23.62 -39.00
C ASP A 234 26.28 -23.92 -38.00
N GLY A 235 26.28 -25.14 -37.46
CA GLY A 235 27.38 -25.75 -36.74
C GLY A 235 27.71 -25.13 -35.39
N LYS A 236 26.76 -24.42 -34.76
CA LYS A 236 26.97 -23.77 -33.45
C LYS A 236 25.88 -24.06 -32.43
N SER A 237 26.27 -24.26 -31.19
CA SER A 237 25.39 -24.20 -30.01
C SER A 237 25.64 -22.91 -29.26
N TRP A 238 24.54 -22.16 -28.97
CA TRP A 238 24.60 -20.95 -28.15
C TRP A 238 24.52 -21.32 -26.67
N LEU A 239 25.47 -20.80 -25.90
CA LEU A 239 25.63 -21.18 -24.49
C LEU A 239 24.54 -20.54 -23.61
N SER A 240 24.01 -21.34 -22.70
CA SER A 240 23.20 -20.83 -21.58
C SER A 240 24.11 -20.06 -20.63
N HIS A 241 23.51 -19.18 -19.84
CA HIS A 241 24.25 -18.37 -18.87
C HIS A 241 23.37 -17.89 -17.75
N THR A 242 23.96 -17.60 -16.61
CA THR A 242 23.25 -17.11 -15.43
C THR A 242 23.68 -15.68 -15.13
N HIS A 243 22.71 -14.78 -15.06
CA HIS A 243 22.92 -13.45 -14.53
C HIS A 243 22.70 -13.46 -13.04
N ASN A 244 23.69 -13.02 -12.26
CA ASN A 244 23.58 -12.78 -10.83
C ASN A 244 23.70 -11.28 -10.59
N TYR A 245 22.67 -10.69 -9.99
CA TYR A 245 22.60 -9.27 -9.69
C TYR A 245 22.66 -9.09 -8.19
N TYR A 246 23.57 -8.25 -7.70
CA TYR A 246 23.76 -7.97 -6.28
C TYR A 246 23.50 -6.50 -6.02
N TRP A 247 22.60 -6.20 -5.10
CA TRP A 247 22.38 -4.86 -4.60
C TRP A 247 23.01 -4.70 -3.22
N ARG A 248 23.71 -3.58 -3.04
CA ARG A 248 24.20 -3.11 -1.74
C ARG A 248 23.24 -2.04 -1.25
N ILE A 249 22.68 -2.23 -0.07
CA ILE A 249 21.69 -1.38 0.54
C ILE A 249 22.18 -1.02 1.94
N ASP A 250 22.46 0.23 2.12
CA ASP A 250 22.89 0.87 3.34
C ASP A 250 21.65 1.52 3.95
N PHE A 251 20.99 0.78 4.82
CA PHE A 251 19.78 1.24 5.49
C PHE A 251 20.15 2.30 6.53
N ASP A 252 19.20 3.17 6.84
CA ASP A 252 19.34 4.24 7.84
C ASP A 252 17.92 4.66 8.23
N ILE A 253 17.26 3.77 9.00
CA ILE A 253 15.82 3.87 9.30
C ILE A 253 15.64 4.71 10.56
N GLY A 254 15.24 5.97 10.37
CA GLY A 254 15.06 6.92 11.46
C GLY A 254 16.23 7.90 11.58
N ASP A 255 16.56 8.27 12.82
CA ASP A 255 17.53 9.34 13.09
C ASP A 255 18.93 8.83 13.48
N ASP A 256 19.10 7.53 13.75
CA ASP A 256 20.36 6.92 14.19
C ASP A 256 20.77 5.77 13.26
N ALA A 257 21.85 5.96 12.52
CA ALA A 257 22.36 4.95 11.59
C ALA A 257 22.89 3.67 12.30
N ASN A 258 23.10 3.70 13.60
CA ASN A 258 23.71 2.59 14.34
C ASN A 258 22.66 1.72 15.05
N ASP A 259 21.38 2.02 14.94
CA ASP A 259 20.33 1.30 15.64
C ASP A 259 19.55 0.31 14.74
N ASP A 260 19.89 0.21 13.46
CA ASP A 260 19.27 -0.73 12.54
C ASP A 260 19.62 -2.20 12.89
N ILE A 261 18.64 -3.07 12.74
CA ILE A 261 18.75 -4.49 13.00
C ILE A 261 18.25 -5.34 11.85
N VAL A 262 18.90 -6.48 11.61
CA VAL A 262 18.43 -7.48 10.65
C VAL A 262 17.91 -8.69 11.40
N SER A 263 16.71 -9.13 11.03
CA SER A 263 16.09 -10.35 11.55
C SER A 263 15.69 -11.29 10.42
N GLU A 264 15.94 -12.58 10.59
CA GLU A 264 15.35 -13.64 9.77
C GLU A 264 13.97 -14.00 10.32
N VAL A 265 12.96 -13.90 9.46
CA VAL A 265 11.60 -14.35 9.77
C VAL A 265 11.32 -15.61 8.98
N SER A 266 11.00 -16.67 9.68
CA SER A 266 10.70 -17.97 9.08
C SER A 266 9.50 -18.62 9.76
N TYR A 267 8.98 -19.68 9.15
CA TYR A 267 7.84 -20.42 9.67
C TYR A 267 8.18 -21.91 9.81
N VAL A 268 7.93 -22.45 10.96
CA VAL A 268 8.10 -23.87 11.26
C VAL A 268 6.76 -24.50 11.62
N SER A 269 6.58 -25.79 11.33
CA SER A 269 5.38 -26.51 11.74
C SER A 269 5.59 -27.13 13.12
N ASP A 270 4.59 -27.01 13.99
CA ASP A 270 4.56 -27.76 15.26
C ASP A 270 4.08 -29.21 15.03
N ASP A 271 4.03 -29.99 16.12
CA ASP A 271 3.60 -31.39 16.09
C ASP A 271 2.15 -31.57 15.60
N GLN A 272 1.35 -30.50 15.54
CA GLN A 272 -0.03 -30.52 15.08
C GLN A 272 -0.17 -29.95 13.65
N GLY A 273 0.94 -29.63 12.98
CA GLY A 273 0.99 -29.04 11.64
C GLY A 273 0.61 -27.56 11.59
N ARG A 274 0.56 -26.87 12.73
CA ARG A 274 0.33 -25.41 12.77
C ARG A 274 1.63 -24.68 12.48
N ARG A 275 1.53 -23.60 11.68
CA ARG A 275 2.69 -22.76 11.38
C ARG A 275 2.96 -21.80 12.54
N LEU A 276 4.16 -21.84 13.05
CA LEU A 276 4.67 -20.93 14.07
C LEU A 276 5.71 -20.01 13.44
N ARG A 277 5.55 -18.70 13.64
CA ARG A 277 6.55 -17.73 13.23
C ARG A 277 7.76 -17.83 14.14
N ASN A 278 8.94 -17.94 13.55
CA ASN A 278 10.23 -17.84 14.21
C ASN A 278 10.92 -16.55 13.75
N VAL A 279 11.50 -15.80 14.68
CA VAL A 279 12.25 -14.58 14.42
C VAL A 279 13.62 -14.72 15.06
N GLU A 280 14.66 -14.60 14.26
CA GLU A 280 16.06 -14.68 14.71
C GLU A 280 16.79 -13.39 14.33
N ARG A 281 17.24 -12.63 15.32
CA ARG A 281 18.06 -11.44 15.09
C ARG A 281 19.48 -11.86 14.73
N LEU A 282 20.01 -11.31 13.64
CA LEU A 282 21.38 -11.49 13.22
C LEU A 282 22.29 -10.54 14.03
N LEU A 283 23.09 -11.12 14.91
CA LEU A 283 23.95 -10.33 15.83
C LEU A 283 25.38 -10.13 15.31
N LYS A 284 25.72 -10.82 14.24
CA LYS A 284 27.03 -10.80 13.59
C LYS A 284 26.91 -10.79 12.10
N GLU A 285 27.90 -10.27 11.43
CA GLU A 285 28.06 -10.38 10.00
C GLU A 285 27.84 -11.81 9.53
N SER A 286 27.07 -11.95 8.48
CA SER A 286 26.55 -13.27 8.09
C SER A 286 26.23 -13.35 6.61
N ALA A 287 26.43 -14.53 6.05
CA ALA A 287 25.93 -14.95 4.74
C ALA A 287 24.75 -15.93 4.90
N ARG A 288 23.69 -15.76 4.14
CA ARG A 288 22.43 -16.52 4.24
C ARG A 288 21.94 -17.01 2.89
N LYS A 289 21.16 -18.09 2.92
CA LYS A 289 20.48 -18.67 1.75
C LYS A 289 18.98 -18.51 1.90
N THR A 290 18.28 -18.32 0.81
CA THR A 290 16.82 -18.41 0.77
C THR A 290 16.36 -19.81 1.16
N ASP A 291 15.23 -19.89 1.88
CA ASP A 291 14.56 -21.15 2.24
C ASP A 291 13.06 -21.00 1.96
N PRO A 292 12.61 -21.30 0.72
CA PRO A 292 11.20 -21.18 0.34
C PRO A 292 10.27 -22.10 1.15
N ASP A 293 10.76 -23.25 1.61
CA ASP A 293 9.95 -24.20 2.38
C ASP A 293 9.58 -23.63 3.76
N LYS A 294 10.43 -22.76 4.29
CA LYS A 294 10.19 -22.02 5.53
C LYS A 294 9.61 -20.63 5.33
N LEU A 295 9.31 -20.23 4.10
CA LEU A 295 8.87 -18.86 3.79
C LEU A 295 9.83 -17.80 4.39
N LEU A 296 11.14 -18.07 4.32
CA LEU A 296 12.16 -17.23 4.92
C LEU A 296 12.18 -15.86 4.22
N ALA A 297 12.18 -14.81 5.03
CA ALA A 297 12.35 -13.42 4.61
C ALA A 297 13.26 -12.68 5.59
N TRP A 298 13.89 -11.60 5.13
CA TRP A 298 14.73 -10.74 5.96
C TRP A 298 14.00 -9.43 6.27
N TYR A 299 13.95 -9.12 7.53
CA TYR A 299 13.34 -7.88 8.02
C TYR A 299 14.44 -6.97 8.55
N ILE A 300 14.55 -5.77 7.99
CA ILE A 300 15.47 -4.73 8.41
C ILE A 300 14.62 -3.65 9.08
N SER A 301 14.94 -3.30 10.31
CA SER A 301 14.16 -2.33 11.08
C SER A 301 15.04 -1.50 12.01
N ASN A 302 14.57 -0.33 12.38
CA ASN A 302 15.17 0.41 13.48
C ASN A 302 15.04 -0.36 14.81
N ALA A 303 15.83 0.03 15.80
CA ALA A 303 15.86 -0.62 17.11
C ALA A 303 14.48 -0.65 17.76
N GLY A 304 14.04 -1.82 18.15
CA GLY A 304 12.79 -2.06 18.85
C GLY A 304 12.76 -3.47 19.43
N GLU A 305 12.04 -3.66 20.54
CA GLU A 305 11.89 -4.99 21.16
C GLU A 305 10.95 -5.89 20.34
N ASP A 306 9.99 -5.31 19.64
CA ASP A 306 8.99 -6.03 18.84
C ASP A 306 9.09 -5.64 17.37
N ILE A 307 9.64 -6.52 16.55
CA ILE A 307 9.73 -6.40 15.08
C ILE A 307 8.37 -6.07 14.42
N THR A 308 7.25 -6.44 15.04
CA THR A 308 5.92 -6.16 14.48
C THR A 308 5.47 -4.71 14.66
N GLN A 309 6.14 -3.95 15.51
CA GLN A 309 5.88 -2.54 15.79
C GLN A 309 6.98 -1.61 15.27
N SER A 310 8.16 -2.16 14.99
CA SER A 310 9.29 -1.39 14.49
C SER A 310 9.06 -0.95 13.04
N GLN A 311 9.50 0.25 12.71
CA GLN A 311 9.57 0.71 11.32
C GLN A 311 10.64 -0.07 10.57
N GLY A 312 10.38 -0.44 9.33
CA GLY A 312 11.35 -1.22 8.60
C GLY A 312 10.88 -1.74 7.24
N TYR A 313 11.70 -2.62 6.68
CA TYR A 313 11.47 -3.24 5.38
C TYR A 313 11.58 -4.76 5.47
N VAL A 314 10.64 -5.44 4.81
CA VAL A 314 10.75 -6.88 4.53
C VAL A 314 11.29 -7.04 3.13
N ILE A 315 12.40 -7.76 2.96
CA ILE A 315 12.92 -8.13 1.65
C ILE A 315 12.19 -9.39 1.18
N GLU A 316 11.38 -9.22 0.12
CA GLU A 316 10.65 -10.29 -0.53
C GLU A 316 11.31 -10.59 -1.88
N PRO A 317 12.03 -11.71 -2.05
CA PRO A 317 12.56 -12.09 -3.34
C PRO A 317 11.41 -12.49 -4.27
N LEU A 318 11.39 -11.93 -5.47
CA LEU A 318 10.37 -12.24 -6.48
C LEU A 318 10.70 -13.50 -7.29
N ASN A 319 11.95 -13.95 -7.24
CA ASN A 319 12.43 -15.14 -7.95
C ASN A 319 13.40 -15.94 -7.08
N TYR A 320 13.02 -17.19 -6.75
CA TYR A 320 13.83 -18.08 -5.90
C TYR A 320 14.67 -19.08 -6.69
N GLY A 321 14.48 -19.21 -8.00
CA GLY A 321 14.72 -20.48 -8.63
C GLY A 321 15.88 -20.61 -9.60
N HIS A 322 16.47 -19.53 -10.11
CA HIS A 322 17.41 -19.63 -11.23
C HIS A 322 18.88 -19.52 -10.82
N LYS A 323 19.22 -20.12 -9.69
CA LYS A 323 20.57 -20.07 -9.13
C LYS A 323 21.44 -21.21 -9.64
N LEU A 324 22.52 -20.87 -10.32
CA LEU A 324 23.63 -21.77 -10.58
C LEU A 324 24.80 -21.39 -9.67
N VAL A 325 25.32 -22.36 -8.95
CA VAL A 325 26.38 -22.16 -7.95
C VAL A 325 27.71 -22.64 -8.51
N HIS A 326 28.69 -21.74 -8.61
CA HIS A 326 30.06 -22.04 -8.98
C HIS A 326 30.96 -22.10 -7.74
N THR A 327 30.69 -23.06 -6.86
CA THR A 327 31.28 -23.16 -5.52
C THR A 327 32.81 -23.27 -5.47
N ASN A 328 33.44 -23.67 -6.54
CA ASN A 328 34.90 -23.85 -6.59
C ASN A 328 35.67 -22.60 -7.01
N THR A 329 35.03 -21.72 -7.81
CA THR A 329 35.68 -20.51 -8.35
C THR A 329 35.04 -19.24 -7.86
N GLU A 330 33.72 -19.27 -7.58
CA GLU A 330 32.91 -18.12 -7.20
C GLU A 330 32.02 -18.50 -6.00
N PRO A 331 32.59 -18.78 -4.82
CA PRO A 331 31.85 -19.33 -3.69
C PRO A 331 30.81 -18.36 -3.11
N PHE A 332 30.94 -17.06 -3.34
CA PHE A 332 29.92 -16.08 -2.93
C PHE A 332 28.58 -16.29 -3.64
N THR A 333 28.56 -16.95 -4.80
CA THR A 333 27.31 -17.27 -5.52
C THR A 333 26.47 -18.34 -4.82
N ASP A 334 26.97 -18.98 -3.77
CA ASP A 334 26.22 -19.95 -2.96
C ASP A 334 25.19 -19.29 -2.04
N PHE A 335 25.31 -17.97 -1.78
CA PHE A 335 24.48 -17.22 -0.85
C PHE A 335 23.58 -16.22 -1.59
N ASP A 336 22.46 -15.87 -0.95
CA ASP A 336 21.42 -14.99 -1.52
C ASP A 336 21.32 -13.65 -0.77
N PHE A 337 21.83 -13.62 0.46
CA PHE A 337 21.76 -12.47 1.34
C PHE A 337 23.00 -12.40 2.22
N PHE A 338 23.51 -11.18 2.42
CA PHE A 338 24.60 -10.93 3.34
C PHE A 338 24.28 -9.69 4.18
N VAL A 339 24.78 -9.67 5.38
CA VAL A 339 24.79 -8.48 6.22
C VAL A 339 26.19 -8.26 6.77
N SER A 340 26.70 -7.05 6.60
CA SER A 340 28.01 -6.59 7.12
C SER A 340 27.87 -5.28 7.86
N LYS A 341 28.88 -4.91 8.60
CA LYS A 341 29.08 -3.54 9.04
C LYS A 341 29.28 -2.63 7.83
N GLN A 342 28.83 -1.39 7.96
CA GLN A 342 29.11 -0.38 6.96
C GLN A 342 30.61 -0.09 6.89
N ASN A 343 31.14 -0.15 5.66
CA ASN A 343 32.51 0.23 5.36
C ASN A 343 32.55 0.81 3.94
N ASP A 344 33.04 2.04 3.81
CA ASP A 344 33.06 2.79 2.55
C ASP A 344 33.86 2.12 1.44
N CYS A 345 34.83 1.30 1.78
CA CYS A 345 35.68 0.62 0.81
C CYS A 345 35.21 -0.81 0.45
N GLU A 346 34.20 -1.34 1.13
CA GLU A 346 33.53 -2.60 0.78
C GLU A 346 32.35 -2.31 -0.17
N ARG A 347 32.65 -2.26 -1.46
CA ARG A 347 31.69 -1.76 -2.47
C ARG A 347 31.18 -2.81 -3.43
N TYR A 348 31.99 -3.81 -3.75
CA TYR A 348 31.68 -4.82 -4.76
C TYR A 348 31.72 -6.21 -4.17
N ILE A 349 30.77 -7.05 -4.58
CA ILE A 349 30.67 -8.44 -4.10
C ILE A 349 31.92 -9.26 -4.43
N SER A 350 32.52 -9.01 -5.61
CA SER A 350 33.74 -9.66 -6.09
C SER A 350 34.68 -8.64 -6.71
N GLU A 351 35.95 -8.98 -6.83
CA GLU A 351 37.00 -8.15 -7.43
C GLU A 351 37.15 -6.74 -6.78
N ASN A 352 36.70 -6.58 -5.56
CA ASN A 352 36.70 -5.29 -4.84
C ASN A 352 38.10 -4.71 -4.71
N GLN A 353 39.10 -5.55 -4.49
CA GLN A 353 40.52 -5.15 -4.36
C GLN A 353 41.08 -4.42 -5.59
N LYS A 354 40.46 -4.57 -6.78
CA LYS A 354 40.87 -3.80 -7.97
C LYS A 354 40.70 -2.31 -7.80
N PHE A 355 39.79 -1.88 -6.94
CA PHE A 355 39.45 -0.48 -6.69
C PHE A 355 39.74 -0.05 -5.24
N HIS A 356 39.72 -1.01 -4.32
CA HIS A 356 39.91 -0.81 -2.88
C HIS A 356 40.88 -1.90 -2.33
N PRO A 357 42.17 -1.82 -2.65
CA PRO A 357 43.12 -2.91 -2.39
C PRO A 357 43.32 -3.21 -0.89
N ASP A 358 43.01 -2.28 -0.01
CA ASP A 358 43.17 -2.43 1.44
C ASP A 358 41.90 -3.01 2.14
N CYS A 359 40.82 -3.31 1.38
CA CYS A 359 39.51 -3.62 1.94
C CYS A 359 39.01 -5.04 1.64
N GLY A 360 39.87 -5.95 1.27
CA GLY A 360 39.47 -7.31 0.95
C GLY A 360 39.07 -7.51 -0.52
N GLU A 361 39.07 -8.75 -0.95
CA GLU A 361 38.85 -9.14 -2.35
C GLU A 361 37.37 -9.22 -2.70
N ASP A 362 36.59 -9.81 -1.81
CA ASP A 362 35.16 -10.10 -2.02
C ASP A 362 34.35 -10.08 -0.72
N ILE A 363 33.04 -10.26 -0.85
CA ILE A 363 32.09 -10.24 0.26
C ILE A 363 32.40 -11.30 1.34
N LEU A 364 32.98 -12.45 0.99
CA LEU A 364 33.30 -13.49 1.96
C LEU A 364 34.46 -13.10 2.87
N GLN A 365 35.29 -12.14 2.45
CA GLN A 365 36.32 -11.54 3.30
C GLN A 365 35.76 -10.37 4.13
N PHE A 366 34.69 -9.69 3.66
CA PHE A 366 34.01 -8.66 4.44
C PHE A 366 33.26 -9.30 5.62
N ILE A 367 32.59 -10.46 5.37
CA ILE A 367 31.87 -11.21 6.40
C ILE A 367 32.87 -11.92 7.31
N ASN A 368 33.31 -11.24 8.35
CA ASN A 368 34.38 -11.70 9.25
C ASN A 368 33.87 -11.99 10.70
N GLU A 369 32.54 -12.11 10.87
CA GLU A 369 31.85 -12.34 12.16
C GLU A 369 31.95 -11.17 13.15
N GLU A 370 32.19 -9.95 12.71
CA GLU A 370 32.10 -8.77 13.55
C GLU A 370 30.69 -8.59 14.11
N SER A 371 30.59 -7.91 15.26
CA SER A 371 29.31 -7.59 15.89
C SER A 371 28.55 -6.55 15.08
N LEU A 372 27.25 -6.80 14.88
CA LEU A 372 26.30 -5.84 14.28
C LEU A 372 25.54 -5.03 15.34
N LEU A 373 25.83 -5.26 16.64
CA LEU A 373 25.15 -4.53 17.72
C LEU A 373 25.67 -3.11 17.79
N ASP A 374 24.73 -2.16 17.75
CA ASP A 374 25.02 -0.71 17.79
C ASP A 374 26.03 -0.29 16.70
N GLN A 375 25.85 -0.85 15.51
CA GLN A 375 26.66 -0.58 14.33
C GLN A 375 25.79 -0.17 13.16
N ASP A 376 26.31 0.73 12.35
CA ASP A 376 25.79 1.01 11.01
C ASP A 376 25.97 -0.24 10.14
N ILE A 377 24.89 -0.70 9.48
CA ILE A 377 24.83 -1.99 8.79
C ILE A 377 24.53 -1.85 7.30
N VAL A 378 25.05 -2.76 6.52
CA VAL A 378 24.81 -2.88 5.10
C VAL A 378 24.26 -4.26 4.78
N VAL A 379 23.20 -4.27 3.99
CA VAL A 379 22.59 -5.48 3.46
C VAL A 379 23.00 -5.66 2.00
N TRP A 380 23.30 -6.90 1.63
CA TRP A 380 23.60 -7.29 0.26
C TRP A 380 22.60 -8.37 -0.15
N HIS A 381 21.84 -8.11 -1.20
CA HIS A 381 20.83 -9.05 -1.67
C HIS A 381 21.07 -9.44 -3.12
N ARG A 382 20.98 -10.75 -3.39
CA ARG A 382 21.14 -11.33 -4.72
C ARG A 382 19.83 -11.79 -5.29
N ILE A 383 19.65 -11.54 -6.60
CA ILE A 383 18.69 -12.25 -7.44
C ILE A 383 19.43 -12.84 -8.64
N SER A 384 18.90 -13.91 -9.22
CA SER A 384 19.53 -14.61 -10.34
C SER A 384 18.51 -15.02 -11.39
N PHE A 385 18.94 -14.97 -12.64
CA PHE A 385 18.18 -15.43 -13.79
C PHE A 385 19.07 -16.33 -14.67
N HIS A 386 18.62 -17.56 -14.94
CA HIS A 386 19.28 -18.47 -15.87
C HIS A 386 18.63 -18.35 -17.24
N HIS A 387 19.38 -17.87 -18.21
CA HIS A 387 18.95 -17.71 -19.60
C HIS A 387 19.32 -18.94 -20.44
N VAL A 388 18.30 -19.63 -20.92
CA VAL A 388 18.45 -20.72 -21.90
C VAL A 388 18.12 -20.16 -23.28
N PRO A 389 19.06 -20.13 -24.24
CA PRO A 389 18.85 -19.57 -25.57
C PRO A 389 17.67 -20.19 -26.31
N ARG A 390 16.87 -19.38 -26.99
CA ARG A 390 15.72 -19.78 -27.82
C ARG A 390 15.93 -19.35 -29.27
N ASN A 391 15.18 -19.93 -30.20
CA ASN A 391 15.23 -19.51 -31.60
C ASN A 391 14.91 -18.04 -31.83
N GLU A 392 14.02 -17.47 -30.98
CA GLU A 392 13.66 -16.07 -30.99
C GLU A 392 14.81 -15.15 -30.58
N ASP A 393 15.75 -15.64 -29.77
CA ASP A 393 16.91 -14.90 -29.29
C ASP A 393 18.04 -14.79 -30.33
N ARG A 394 17.90 -15.42 -31.49
CA ARG A 394 18.92 -15.52 -32.53
C ARG A 394 19.49 -14.17 -32.99
N PHE A 395 18.65 -13.16 -33.11
CA PHE A 395 19.05 -11.84 -33.56
C PHE A 395 19.05 -10.83 -32.42
N GLN A 396 18.01 -10.86 -31.57
CA GLN A 396 17.87 -9.99 -30.43
C GLN A 396 16.94 -10.63 -29.39
N MET A 397 17.43 -10.77 -28.18
CA MET A 397 16.64 -11.24 -27.05
C MET A 397 15.65 -10.17 -26.62
N HIS A 398 14.45 -10.60 -26.29
CA HIS A 398 13.56 -9.79 -25.48
C HIS A 398 14.16 -9.56 -24.09
N SER A 399 13.91 -8.38 -23.52
CA SER A 399 14.29 -8.11 -22.13
C SER A 399 13.63 -9.12 -21.19
N HIS A 400 14.42 -9.77 -20.38
CA HIS A 400 13.94 -10.43 -19.17
C HIS A 400 14.22 -9.52 -17.98
N TRP A 401 13.32 -9.58 -17.00
CA TRP A 401 13.34 -8.70 -15.84
C TRP A 401 13.38 -9.49 -14.56
N ASP A 402 14.29 -9.11 -13.70
CA ASP A 402 14.44 -9.66 -12.37
C ASP A 402 14.54 -8.55 -11.34
N GLY A 403 14.01 -8.80 -10.14
CA GLY A 403 13.99 -7.83 -9.09
C GLY A 403 13.50 -8.43 -7.78
N PHE A 404 13.40 -7.59 -6.78
CA PHE A 404 12.83 -7.93 -5.49
C PHE A 404 12.02 -6.76 -4.95
N LEU A 405 11.26 -7.02 -3.92
CA LEU A 405 10.46 -6.02 -3.24
C LEU A 405 10.96 -5.83 -1.81
N MET A 406 11.25 -4.60 -1.46
CA MET A 406 11.40 -4.15 -0.08
C MET A 406 10.05 -3.57 0.33
N ARG A 407 9.26 -4.35 1.05
CA ARG A 407 7.95 -3.94 1.52
C ARG A 407 8.09 -3.10 2.79
N ALA A 408 7.56 -1.88 2.74
CA ALA A 408 7.53 -0.98 3.88
C ALA A 408 6.58 -1.48 4.99
N SER A 409 6.95 -1.24 6.23
CA SER A 409 6.18 -1.62 7.42
C SER A 409 6.26 -0.53 8.49
N ASN A 410 5.10 -0.14 9.02
CA ASN A 410 4.94 0.75 10.17
C ASN A 410 5.47 2.20 10.00
N PHE A 411 5.65 2.68 8.77
CA PHE A 411 6.03 4.07 8.51
C PHE A 411 4.87 5.07 8.59
N SER A 412 3.64 4.58 8.54
CA SER A 412 2.45 5.44 8.59
C SER A 412 1.45 4.91 9.62
N SER A 413 0.81 5.83 10.34
CA SER A 413 -0.30 5.53 11.24
C SER A 413 -1.62 5.29 10.51
N ILE A 414 -1.70 5.68 9.24
CA ILE A 414 -2.87 5.50 8.37
C ILE A 414 -2.55 4.59 7.20
N SER A 415 -3.55 3.91 6.67
CA SER A 415 -3.36 3.09 5.47
C SER A 415 -3.02 3.97 4.26
N PRO A 416 -1.89 3.77 3.57
CA PRO A 416 -1.55 4.54 2.38
C PRO A 416 -2.58 4.40 1.26
N GLY A 417 -3.30 3.30 1.21
CA GLY A 417 -4.39 3.08 0.28
C GLY A 417 -5.61 3.96 0.54
N HIS A 418 -5.82 4.37 1.77
CA HIS A 418 -6.96 5.19 2.24
C HIS A 418 -6.57 6.62 2.63
N SER A 419 -5.38 7.05 2.32
CA SER A 419 -4.91 8.41 2.63
C SER A 419 -5.79 9.46 1.96
N GLY A 420 -6.19 10.46 2.73
CA GLY A 420 -7.21 11.45 2.36
C GLY A 420 -8.61 11.10 2.90
N ILE A 421 -8.80 9.88 3.44
CA ILE A 421 -9.88 9.58 4.38
C ILE A 421 -9.26 9.79 5.77
N ALA A 422 -9.71 10.80 6.50
CA ALA A 422 -9.44 10.94 7.93
C ALA A 422 -9.70 9.58 8.60
N ASP A 423 -9.03 9.27 9.71
CA ASP A 423 -9.20 8.01 10.46
C ASP A 423 -10.65 7.57 10.40
N ASN A 424 -10.96 6.55 9.59
CA ASN A 424 -12.34 6.11 9.42
C ASN A 424 -12.76 5.36 10.67
N SER A 425 -13.62 6.00 11.45
CA SER A 425 -14.20 5.44 12.66
C SER A 425 -15.36 4.52 12.29
N PRO A 426 -15.54 3.38 12.96
CA PRO A 426 -16.70 2.53 12.69
C PRO A 426 -18.01 3.21 13.02
N PRO A 427 -19.11 2.90 12.32
CA PRO A 427 -20.43 3.43 12.64
C PRO A 427 -20.83 3.15 14.10
N GLU A 428 -21.37 4.13 14.78
CA GLU A 428 -21.93 4.00 16.13
C GLU A 428 -23.41 3.63 16.05
N ILE A 429 -23.83 2.55 16.71
CA ILE A 429 -25.22 2.07 16.70
C ILE A 429 -25.82 2.24 18.07
N VAL A 430 -27.00 2.85 18.13
CA VAL A 430 -27.81 2.90 19.35
C VAL A 430 -28.61 1.61 19.47
N ILE A 431 -28.42 0.89 20.58
CA ILE A 431 -29.12 -0.38 20.83
C ILE A 431 -30.62 -0.08 20.95
N PRO A 432 -31.50 -0.68 20.11
CA PRO A 432 -32.95 -0.57 20.26
C PRO A 432 -33.40 -1.21 21.59
N ALA A 433 -34.42 -0.67 22.17
CA ALA A 433 -35.06 -1.32 23.33
C ALA A 433 -35.57 -2.71 22.93
N GLU A 434 -35.73 -3.63 23.91
CA GLU A 434 -36.38 -4.92 23.66
C GLU A 434 -37.73 -4.72 23.00
N GLN A 435 -37.96 -5.43 21.91
CA GLN A 435 -39.21 -5.37 21.14
C GLN A 435 -40.18 -6.45 21.61
N ARG A 436 -41.44 -6.09 21.76
CA ARG A 436 -42.54 -7.01 22.17
C ARG A 436 -43.79 -6.71 21.36
N ASN A 437 -44.17 -7.63 20.52
CA ASN A 437 -45.32 -7.50 19.63
C ASN A 437 -46.16 -8.79 19.61
N SER A 438 -47.21 -8.79 18.83
CA SER A 438 -48.08 -9.97 18.60
C SER A 438 -48.18 -10.31 17.12
N THR A 439 -48.43 -11.56 16.80
CA THR A 439 -48.73 -11.98 15.41
C THR A 439 -49.89 -11.16 14.83
N GLY A 440 -49.74 -10.73 13.58
CA GLY A 440 -50.71 -9.89 12.85
C GLY A 440 -50.48 -8.39 13.03
N GLU A 441 -49.64 -7.96 13.93
CA GLU A 441 -49.30 -6.54 14.09
C GLU A 441 -48.39 -6.10 12.91
N THR A 442 -48.68 -4.89 12.43
CA THR A 442 -47.73 -4.17 11.53
C THR A 442 -46.82 -3.30 12.39
N VAL A 443 -45.54 -3.43 12.17
CA VAL A 443 -44.52 -2.72 12.95
C VAL A 443 -43.64 -1.89 12.03
N GLU A 444 -43.09 -0.82 12.62
CA GLU A 444 -42.05 0.01 12.04
C GLU A 444 -41.08 0.39 13.16
N VAL A 445 -39.87 -0.17 13.12
CA VAL A 445 -38.83 0.03 14.14
C VAL A 445 -37.59 0.56 13.45
N ALA A 446 -37.17 1.76 13.83
CA ALA A 446 -35.95 2.37 13.31
C ALA A 446 -34.74 2.01 14.20
N VAL A 447 -33.68 1.54 13.59
CA VAL A 447 -32.36 1.46 14.19
C VAL A 447 -31.66 2.79 13.94
N VAL A 448 -31.19 3.42 15.00
CA VAL A 448 -30.44 4.68 14.91
C VAL A 448 -28.95 4.36 14.88
N ALA A 449 -28.28 4.80 13.84
CA ALA A 449 -26.84 4.74 13.74
C ALA A 449 -26.31 6.06 13.16
N ASN A 450 -25.08 6.38 13.51
CA ASN A 450 -24.37 7.55 13.01
C ASN A 450 -22.92 7.16 12.73
N ASP A 451 -22.38 7.68 11.67
CA ASP A 451 -20.96 7.56 11.39
C ASP A 451 -20.25 8.82 11.92
N PRO A 452 -19.17 8.66 12.75
CA PRO A 452 -18.46 9.81 13.32
C PRO A 452 -17.81 10.71 12.26
N ASP A 453 -17.42 10.14 11.12
CA ASP A 453 -16.75 10.84 10.03
C ASP A 453 -17.73 11.37 8.98
N GLY A 454 -19.01 10.99 9.10
CA GLY A 454 -20.09 11.41 8.22
C GLY A 454 -20.21 10.54 6.95
N ASP A 455 -19.64 9.35 6.97
CA ASP A 455 -19.70 8.44 5.84
C ASP A 455 -21.10 7.84 5.64
N LYS A 456 -21.37 7.40 4.42
CA LYS A 456 -22.63 6.76 4.07
C LYS A 456 -22.69 5.37 4.68
N ILE A 457 -23.66 5.18 5.58
CA ILE A 457 -23.89 3.88 6.21
C ILE A 457 -24.97 3.06 5.50
N GLU A 458 -24.79 1.74 5.51
CA GLU A 458 -25.73 0.76 4.96
C GLU A 458 -26.12 -0.26 6.04
N PHE A 459 -27.42 -0.63 6.07
CA PHE A 459 -27.99 -1.51 7.08
C PHE A 459 -28.32 -2.88 6.52
N ASN A 460 -28.03 -3.91 7.31
CA ASN A 460 -28.48 -5.29 7.09
C ASN A 460 -28.87 -5.91 8.43
N ALA A 461 -29.78 -6.88 8.44
CA ALA A 461 -30.16 -7.57 9.66
C ALA A 461 -30.40 -9.07 9.43
N ASP A 462 -29.97 -9.86 10.41
CA ASP A 462 -30.16 -11.29 10.48
C ASP A 462 -31.11 -11.64 11.64
N GLY A 463 -31.85 -12.74 11.51
CA GLY A 463 -32.72 -13.25 12.58
C GLY A 463 -34.00 -12.44 12.77
N LEU A 464 -34.43 -11.64 11.79
CA LEU A 464 -35.70 -10.91 11.82
C LEU A 464 -36.90 -11.87 11.94
N PRO A 465 -38.01 -11.45 12.62
CA PRO A 465 -39.28 -12.18 12.60
C PRO A 465 -39.83 -12.35 11.17
N ASP A 466 -40.48 -13.48 10.92
CA ASP A 466 -41.13 -13.74 9.63
C ASP A 466 -42.10 -12.59 9.28
N GLY A 467 -42.00 -12.07 8.04
CA GLY A 467 -42.77 -10.92 7.54
C GLY A 467 -42.14 -9.54 7.78
N ILE A 468 -40.99 -9.47 8.46
CA ILE A 468 -40.25 -8.20 8.71
C ILE A 468 -39.01 -8.15 7.82
N VAL A 469 -38.76 -6.97 7.23
CA VAL A 469 -37.56 -6.67 6.46
C VAL A 469 -36.92 -5.36 6.95
N ILE A 470 -35.61 -5.22 6.78
CA ILE A 470 -34.90 -3.96 7.02
C ILE A 470 -34.60 -3.28 5.68
N ASN A 471 -34.74 -1.97 5.65
CA ASN A 471 -34.33 -1.18 4.47
C ASN A 471 -32.94 -0.53 4.68
N ASN A 472 -32.43 0.09 3.62
CA ASN A 472 -31.11 0.74 3.63
C ASN A 472 -31.01 1.96 4.58
N SER A 473 -32.13 2.44 5.13
CA SER A 473 -32.15 3.52 6.12
C SER A 473 -32.28 3.00 7.56
N GLY A 474 -32.16 1.69 7.78
CA GLY A 474 -32.24 1.08 9.09
C GLY A 474 -33.63 0.89 9.64
N VAL A 475 -34.69 1.05 8.83
CA VAL A 475 -36.08 0.85 9.26
C VAL A 475 -36.48 -0.61 9.03
N MET A 476 -36.76 -1.32 10.12
CA MET A 476 -37.35 -2.66 10.12
C MET A 476 -38.87 -2.53 10.08
N SER A 477 -39.50 -3.04 9.05
CA SER A 477 -40.95 -2.91 8.87
C SER A 477 -41.60 -4.13 8.22
N GLY A 478 -42.89 -4.31 8.47
CA GLY A 478 -43.69 -5.38 7.92
C GLY A 478 -44.79 -5.85 8.85
N GLN A 479 -45.52 -6.88 8.48
CA GLN A 479 -46.52 -7.52 9.30
C GLN A 479 -45.96 -8.82 9.87
N ILE A 480 -46.02 -8.97 11.18
CA ILE A 480 -45.48 -10.14 11.90
C ILE A 480 -46.33 -11.37 11.61
N GLU A 481 -45.73 -12.41 11.04
CA GLU A 481 -46.45 -13.60 10.62
C GLU A 481 -46.42 -14.72 11.68
N LYS A 482 -45.40 -14.81 12.50
CA LYS A 482 -45.15 -15.96 13.39
C LYS A 482 -44.73 -15.56 14.78
N ALA A 483 -45.31 -16.22 15.80
CA ALA A 483 -44.90 -16.06 17.19
C ALA A 483 -43.59 -16.80 17.47
N GLY A 484 -42.77 -16.21 18.34
CA GLY A 484 -41.45 -16.77 18.73
C GLY A 484 -40.59 -15.78 19.48
N ASP A 485 -39.46 -16.24 19.94
CA ASP A 485 -38.40 -15.39 20.48
C ASP A 485 -37.28 -15.30 19.42
N TYR A 486 -37.04 -14.12 18.90
CA TYR A 486 -36.10 -13.84 17.83
C TYR A 486 -34.89 -13.09 18.38
N ASN A 487 -33.69 -13.56 18.07
CA ASN A 487 -32.46 -12.80 18.34
C ASN A 487 -32.05 -12.09 17.05
N VAL A 488 -32.37 -10.82 16.98
CA VAL A 488 -32.10 -9.98 15.81
C VAL A 488 -30.71 -9.41 15.93
N THR A 489 -29.89 -9.59 14.90
CA THR A 489 -28.58 -8.95 14.77
C THR A 489 -28.62 -7.94 13.62
N VAL A 490 -28.36 -6.67 13.95
CA VAL A 490 -28.24 -5.61 12.96
C VAL A 490 -26.77 -5.31 12.71
N ASN A 491 -26.41 -5.29 11.43
CA ASN A 491 -25.08 -4.91 10.94
C ASN A 491 -25.20 -3.56 10.25
N VAL A 492 -24.32 -2.62 10.61
CA VAL A 492 -24.23 -1.31 9.97
C VAL A 492 -22.80 -1.12 9.46
N SER A 493 -22.67 -0.85 8.18
CA SER A 493 -21.38 -0.71 7.51
C SER A 493 -21.25 0.64 6.81
N ASP A 494 -20.09 1.28 6.99
CA ASP A 494 -19.63 2.46 6.25
C ASP A 494 -18.85 2.11 4.98
N SER A 495 -18.82 0.83 4.60
CA SER A 495 -18.03 0.19 3.54
C SER A 495 -16.59 -0.19 3.92
N VAL A 496 -16.04 0.31 5.02
CA VAL A 496 -14.72 -0.02 5.56
C VAL A 496 -14.85 -0.86 6.83
N HIS A 497 -15.67 -0.41 7.76
CA HIS A 497 -15.95 -1.10 9.02
C HIS A 497 -17.40 -1.58 9.08
N THR A 498 -17.65 -2.52 9.95
CA THR A 498 -19.01 -2.99 10.24
C THR A 498 -19.20 -3.10 11.75
N SER A 499 -20.09 -2.28 12.26
CA SER A 499 -20.56 -2.38 13.64
C SER A 499 -21.76 -3.32 13.73
N ARG A 500 -21.89 -4.01 14.86
CA ARG A 500 -22.95 -5.02 15.08
C ARG A 500 -23.56 -4.87 16.43
N ILE A 501 -24.90 -4.99 16.48
CA ILE A 501 -25.64 -5.12 17.74
C ILE A 501 -26.64 -6.26 17.64
N SER A 502 -26.98 -6.86 18.77
CA SER A 502 -28.04 -7.86 18.85
C SER A 502 -29.02 -7.51 19.96
N PHE A 503 -30.30 -7.77 19.71
CA PHE A 503 -31.37 -7.60 20.69
C PHE A 503 -32.42 -8.69 20.53
N ASN A 504 -33.17 -8.93 21.60
CA ASN A 504 -34.27 -9.89 21.57
C ASN A 504 -35.57 -9.22 21.14
N TRP A 505 -36.27 -9.89 20.18
CA TRP A 505 -37.62 -9.49 19.74
C TRP A 505 -38.61 -10.60 20.09
N LYS A 506 -39.48 -10.34 21.07
CA LYS A 506 -40.46 -11.33 21.52
C LYS A 506 -41.79 -11.13 20.83
N ILE A 507 -42.27 -12.14 20.14
CA ILE A 507 -43.56 -12.16 19.44
C ILE A 507 -44.52 -13.11 20.15
N ASN A 508 -45.55 -12.56 20.71
CA ASN A 508 -46.62 -13.35 21.33
C ASN A 508 -47.62 -13.82 20.28
N SER A 509 -48.29 -14.98 20.51
CA SER A 509 -49.43 -15.36 19.69
C SER A 509 -50.55 -14.35 19.84
N GLY A 510 -50.92 -13.66 18.78
CA GLY A 510 -52.09 -12.78 18.77
C GLY A 510 -53.32 -13.60 19.07
N GLY A 511 -53.89 -13.39 20.24
CA GLY A 511 -55.19 -13.97 20.61
C GLY A 511 -56.26 -13.29 19.78
N SER A 512 -56.77 -13.96 18.73
CA SER A 512 -57.98 -13.53 18.07
C SER A 512 -59.11 -13.49 19.09
N GLY A 513 -59.42 -12.28 19.54
CA GLY A 513 -60.70 -11.83 20.05
C GLY A 513 -61.56 -12.76 20.91
N ALA A 514 -61.06 -13.25 22.07
CA ALA A 514 -61.96 -13.75 23.10
C ALA A 514 -62.78 -12.62 23.72
N LEU A 515 -62.39 -11.37 23.58
CA LEU A 515 -63.14 -10.20 24.04
C LEU A 515 -64.31 -9.83 23.12
N ASP A 516 -64.22 -10.01 21.82
CA ASP A 516 -65.32 -9.75 20.89
C ASP A 516 -66.49 -10.73 21.11
N THR A 517 -66.20 -12.01 21.34
CA THR A 517 -67.22 -13.01 21.60
C THR A 517 -67.94 -12.77 22.94
N ILE A 518 -67.24 -12.34 23.95
CA ILE A 518 -67.83 -11.95 25.26
C ILE A 518 -68.65 -10.68 25.10
N PHE A 519 -68.17 -9.71 24.34
CA PHE A 519 -68.90 -8.45 24.08
C PHE A 519 -70.21 -8.69 23.34
N TYR A 520 -70.23 -9.53 22.31
CA TYR A 520 -71.46 -9.92 21.59
C TYR A 520 -72.37 -10.81 22.43
N LEU A 521 -71.88 -11.69 23.29
CA LEU A 521 -72.67 -12.43 24.25
C LEU A 521 -73.31 -11.52 25.32
N VAL A 522 -72.57 -10.58 25.87
CA VAL A 522 -73.10 -9.61 26.84
C VAL A 522 -74.11 -8.67 26.18
N LEU A 523 -73.85 -8.23 24.93
CA LEU A 523 -74.80 -7.41 24.16
C LEU A 523 -76.09 -8.19 23.83
N GLY A 524 -75.96 -9.47 23.46
CA GLY A 524 -77.08 -10.36 23.22
C GLY A 524 -77.94 -10.61 24.45
N VAL A 525 -77.33 -10.83 25.62
CA VAL A 525 -78.04 -10.96 26.91
C VAL A 525 -78.71 -9.65 27.32
N LEU A 526 -78.10 -8.49 27.13
CA LEU A 526 -78.67 -7.18 27.39
C LEU A 526 -79.84 -6.88 26.47
N LEU A 527 -79.80 -7.28 25.20
CA LEU A 527 -80.91 -7.17 24.26
C LEU A 527 -82.10 -8.13 24.62
N LEU A 528 -81.81 -9.35 25.08
CA LEU A 528 -82.83 -10.29 25.56
C LEU A 528 -83.46 -9.83 26.89
N LEU A 529 -82.71 -9.21 27.80
CA LEU A 529 -83.25 -8.60 29.04
C LEU A 529 -84.12 -7.37 28.72
N ARG A 530 -83.76 -6.59 27.71
CA ARG A 530 -84.58 -5.42 27.29
C ARG A 530 -85.87 -5.86 26.59
N HIS A 531 -85.94 -7.00 25.94
CA HIS A 531 -87.18 -7.55 25.35
C HIS A 531 -88.17 -8.10 26.42
N ARG A 532 -87.65 -8.55 27.60
CA ARG A 532 -88.51 -9.02 28.73
C ARG A 532 -89.13 -7.91 29.55
N THR A 533 -88.65 -6.67 29.52
CA THR A 533 -89.12 -5.55 30.26
C THR A 533 -90.18 -4.69 29.56
N GLN A 534 -90.53 -5.04 28.27
CA GLN A 534 -91.57 -4.32 27.48
C GLN A 534 -92.93 -4.94 27.51
N SER A 535 -93.22 -5.96 28.37
CA SER A 535 -94.56 -6.55 28.48
C SER A 535 -95.17 -6.45 29.87
N HIS A 536 -95.23 -5.28 30.48
CA HIS A 536 -96.19 -4.96 31.53
C HIS A 536 -96.13 -3.50 31.83
N SER A 537 -97.19 -2.81 31.57
CA SER A 537 -97.95 -1.89 32.37
C SER A 537 -98.40 -0.62 31.68
N THR A 538 -99.65 -0.63 31.47
CA THR A 538 -100.64 0.42 31.50
C THR A 538 -100.35 1.68 32.35
N SER A 539 -100.61 2.83 31.70
CA SER A 539 -101.19 4.07 32.21
C SER A 539 -100.90 4.50 33.67
N PHE A 540 -100.33 5.66 33.85
CA PHE A 540 -100.96 6.74 34.67
C PHE A 540 -100.35 8.08 34.25
N ASN A 541 -101.27 9.02 33.96
CA ASN A 541 -101.05 10.48 33.85
C ASN A 541 -100.68 11.13 35.19
N PHE A 542 -99.94 12.18 35.20
CA PHE A 542 -100.32 13.51 35.66
C PHE A 542 -99.15 14.44 35.99
N TYR A 543 -99.21 15.57 35.42
CA TYR A 543 -98.87 16.95 35.89
C TYR A 543 -97.43 17.39 36.18
N LYS A 544 -97.04 18.37 35.37
CA LYS A 544 -96.66 19.78 35.68
C LYS A 544 -95.75 19.99 36.89
N THR A 545 -94.65 20.69 36.86
CA THR A 545 -94.49 22.17 36.79
C THR A 545 -93.09 22.57 37.17
N TYR A 546 -92.50 23.52 36.43
CA TYR A 546 -91.50 24.59 36.81
C TYR A 546 -90.51 24.40 37.96
N ILE A 547 -89.24 24.54 37.76
CA ILE A 547 -88.37 25.75 37.70
C ILE A 547 -87.07 25.36 37.04
#